data_f9914d2d238bc0dce18e09ef2c916808
#
_entry.id   f9914d2d238bc0dce18e09ef2c916808
#
_cell.length_a   1.000
_cell.length_b   1.000
_cell.length_c   1.000
_cell.angle_alpha   90.00
_cell.angle_beta   90.00
_cell.angle_gamma   90.00
#
_symmetry.space_group_name_H-M   'P 1'
#
loop_
_entity.id
_entity.type
_entity.pdbx_description
1 polymer ?
#
loop_
_entity_poly.entity_id
_entity_poly.type
_entity_poly.pdbx_seq_one_letter_code
_entity_poly.pdbx_strand_id
1 'polypeptide(L)'
;MNRHALSSMLVPVAALGSLTGCSMKPKDNKPEKKPNIIVIMTDDHTTQGISCYGSQLIQTPNLDRIANEGMRFDNCYVSNAISGPSRACILTGKMSHINGFTDNSQTFNGDQETFPKLLQKSGYQTAMIGKWHLNSDPQGFDFWSILLGQGEYYSPDFKENGKEIREKGYVTDIITDKAIKFIENRDTSKPFAMLYYHKAPHRNWMPAQRHLGIYNDVTFPEPETLFDDYSTRGRAAKETMMEIANHMWNDWDLKIATPEELAGEYDDTRAADINKAEVARANQQSNGLQQLRAAYNRMTPEEKEVWNKAYAKRIEEFRTKEMKGKELISWKYQQYIRDYLATTLAVDENVGRLLDYLEQIGELDNTIIVYTSDQGFFLGEHGWFDKRFMYEECQRTPLMIRYPKAIKAGTVSKALSM
;
A
#
# COMPACT_ATOMS: atom_id res chain seq x y z
N MET A 1 91.15 32.76 26.61
CA MET A 1 91.39 33.38 27.93
C MET A 1 90.18 33.20 28.80
N ASN A 2 90.39 32.60 29.97
CA ASN A 2 89.55 32.50 31.18
C ASN A 2 88.11 31.95 31.01
N ARG A 3 87.82 30.68 31.35
CA ARG A 3 87.68 30.09 32.73
C ARG A 3 86.73 30.90 33.62
N HIS A 4 85.59 30.33 33.95
CA HIS A 4 85.28 29.92 35.33
C HIS A 4 84.01 29.02 35.37
N ALA A 5 84.17 27.93 36.04
CA ALA A 5 83.13 27.00 36.48
C ALA A 5 82.49 27.47 37.80
N LEU A 6 81.29 26.97 38.10
CA LEU A 6 80.75 26.68 39.46
C LEU A 6 79.37 26.00 39.20
N SER A 7 79.25 24.73 39.44
CA SER A 7 79.02 24.00 40.67
C SER A 7 77.57 23.99 41.14
N SER A 8 76.91 22.84 40.84
CA SER A 8 76.03 22.04 41.68
C SER A 8 74.88 22.66 42.50
N MET A 9 73.71 22.19 42.28
CA MET A 9 72.87 21.57 43.34
C MET A 9 71.73 20.75 42.73
N LEU A 10 71.72 19.42 42.94
CA LEU A 10 70.66 18.49 42.72
C LEU A 10 69.62 18.61 43.86
N VAL A 11 68.36 18.74 43.50
CA VAL A 11 67.19 18.45 44.35
C VAL A 11 66.29 17.47 43.64
N PRO A 12 66.04 16.28 44.14
CA PRO A 12 65.07 15.36 43.52
C PRO A 12 63.65 15.70 44.01
N VAL A 13 62.80 16.12 43.16
CA VAL A 13 61.36 16.16 43.41
C VAL A 13 60.73 14.89 42.79
N ALA A 14 60.39 13.97 43.66
CA ALA A 14 59.62 12.81 43.32
C ALA A 14 58.14 13.25 43.10
N ALA A 15 57.71 13.36 41.84
CA ALA A 15 56.29 13.50 41.48
C ALA A 15 55.70 12.10 41.32
N LEU A 16 54.91 11.64 42.30
CA LEU A 16 53.95 10.51 42.10
C LEU A 16 52.90 10.93 41.16
N GLY A 17 53.02 10.55 39.88
CA GLY A 17 51.96 10.58 38.89
C GLY A 17 51.03 9.41 39.13
N SER A 18 49.83 9.67 39.68
CA SER A 18 48.73 8.73 39.70
C SER A 18 48.23 8.51 38.26
N LEU A 19 48.64 7.41 37.66
CA LEU A 19 48.04 6.88 36.43
C LEU A 19 46.62 6.40 36.75
N THR A 20 45.62 7.27 36.60
CA THR A 20 44.25 6.85 36.48
C THR A 20 44.09 6.15 35.11
N GLY A 21 44.25 4.84 35.13
CA GLY A 21 43.94 4.00 34.00
C GLY A 21 42.46 4.13 33.67
N CYS A 22 42.12 4.84 32.60
CA CYS A 22 40.83 4.69 31.95
C CYS A 22 40.72 3.24 31.48
N SER A 23 40.07 2.40 32.27
CA SER A 23 39.64 1.09 31.88
C SER A 23 38.57 1.29 30.75
N MET A 24 39.00 1.29 29.50
CA MET A 24 38.11 1.08 28.39
C MET A 24 37.54 -0.33 28.55
N LYS A 25 36.27 -0.41 28.96
CA LYS A 25 35.51 -1.66 28.84
C LYS A 25 35.64 -2.14 27.39
N PRO A 26 35.98 -3.41 27.14
CA PRO A 26 35.96 -3.96 25.80
C PRO A 26 34.56 -3.73 25.25
N LYS A 27 34.42 -3.08 24.11
CA LYS A 27 33.17 -3.15 23.35
C LYS A 27 32.91 -4.62 23.05
N ASP A 28 31.85 -5.16 23.59
CA ASP A 28 31.38 -6.49 23.25
C ASP A 28 31.20 -6.51 21.69
N ASN A 29 32.17 -7.11 21.02
CA ASN A 29 32.18 -7.30 19.57
C ASN A 29 31.24 -8.46 19.17
N LYS A 30 30.03 -8.50 19.74
CA LYS A 30 28.99 -9.34 19.11
C LYS A 30 28.67 -8.69 17.78
N PRO A 31 28.72 -9.45 16.66
CA PRO A 31 28.33 -8.91 15.37
C PRO A 31 26.89 -8.36 15.49
N GLU A 32 26.71 -7.12 15.06
CA GLU A 32 25.42 -6.46 15.11
C GLU A 32 24.41 -7.29 14.31
N LYS A 33 23.27 -7.63 14.92
CA LYS A 33 22.22 -8.41 14.28
C LYS A 33 21.74 -7.64 13.06
N LYS A 34 21.80 -8.26 11.87
CA LYS A 34 21.23 -7.66 10.64
C LYS A 34 19.77 -7.28 10.87
N PRO A 35 19.29 -6.12 10.40
CA PRO A 35 17.88 -5.75 10.54
C PRO A 35 16.99 -6.68 9.73
N ASN A 36 15.77 -6.90 10.20
CA ASN A 36 14.69 -7.40 9.37
C ASN A 36 14.23 -6.27 8.44
N ILE A 37 13.55 -6.63 7.35
CA ILE A 37 13.03 -5.68 6.36
C ILE A 37 11.58 -6.03 6.07
N ILE A 38 10.68 -5.07 6.19
CA ILE A 38 9.29 -5.20 5.76
C ILE A 38 8.98 -4.05 4.80
N VAL A 39 8.57 -4.41 3.58
CA VAL A 39 8.05 -3.46 2.60
C VAL A 39 6.54 -3.62 2.58
N ILE A 40 5.84 -2.62 3.08
CA ILE A 40 4.38 -2.51 3.07
C ILE A 40 4.00 -1.74 1.81
N MET A 41 3.23 -2.36 0.94
CA MET A 41 2.72 -1.70 -0.26
C MET A 41 1.21 -1.84 -0.35
N THR A 42 0.55 -0.75 -0.65
CA THR A 42 -0.87 -0.68 -0.99
C THR A 42 -1.06 -0.53 -2.49
N ASP A 43 -2.28 -0.72 -2.95
CA ASP A 43 -2.67 -0.54 -4.35
C ASP A 43 -3.58 0.68 -4.46
N ASP A 44 -3.16 1.69 -5.23
CA ASP A 44 -3.91 2.93 -5.44
C ASP A 44 -4.07 3.82 -4.18
N HIS A 45 -3.15 3.78 -3.22
CA HIS A 45 -3.23 4.64 -2.04
C HIS A 45 -2.47 5.94 -2.24
N THR A 46 -3.21 7.00 -2.51
CA THR A 46 -2.65 8.35 -2.70
C THR A 46 -2.29 9.02 -1.38
N THR A 47 -1.34 9.97 -1.41
CA THR A 47 -0.95 10.78 -0.25
C THR A 47 -2.11 11.56 0.37
N GLN A 48 -3.14 11.91 -0.42
CA GLN A 48 -4.34 12.58 0.06
C GLN A 48 -5.21 11.70 0.97
N GLY A 49 -5.04 10.39 0.95
CA GLY A 49 -5.68 9.42 1.83
C GLY A 49 -4.87 9.10 3.08
N ILE A 50 -3.86 9.90 3.48
CA ILE A 50 -2.97 9.64 4.62
C ILE A 50 -2.78 10.91 5.45
N SER A 51 -3.09 10.85 6.77
CA SER A 51 -3.11 12.03 7.63
C SER A 51 -1.75 12.69 7.80
N CYS A 52 -0.63 11.96 7.89
CA CYS A 52 0.70 12.57 8.01
C CYS A 52 1.15 13.34 6.75
N TYR A 53 0.50 13.15 5.60
CA TYR A 53 0.68 13.97 4.41
C TYR A 53 -0.25 15.19 4.35
N GLY A 54 -1.00 15.45 5.42
CA GLY A 54 -1.89 16.61 5.53
C GLY A 54 -3.32 16.35 5.04
N SER A 55 -3.73 15.09 4.89
CA SER A 55 -5.11 14.74 4.54
C SER A 55 -6.10 15.37 5.51
N GLN A 56 -7.15 15.97 4.95
CA GLN A 56 -8.33 16.43 5.71
C GLN A 56 -9.50 15.45 5.57
N LEU A 57 -9.30 14.35 4.82
CA LEU A 57 -10.35 13.40 4.49
C LEU A 57 -10.44 12.24 5.49
N ILE A 58 -9.30 11.83 6.06
CA ILE A 58 -9.19 10.63 6.90
C ILE A 58 -8.10 10.79 7.95
N GLN A 59 -8.22 10.07 9.06
CA GLN A 59 -7.15 9.87 10.03
C GLN A 59 -6.58 8.46 9.89
N THR A 60 -5.25 8.36 9.80
CA THR A 60 -4.50 7.10 9.63
C THR A 60 -3.41 7.00 10.71
N PRO A 61 -3.79 6.86 12.00
CA PRO A 61 -2.85 6.99 13.11
C PRO A 61 -1.73 5.95 13.10
N ASN A 62 -1.99 4.75 12.56
CA ASN A 62 -0.99 3.68 12.49
C ASN A 62 0.02 3.91 11.36
N LEU A 63 -0.42 4.44 10.22
CA LEU A 63 0.49 4.88 9.16
C LEU A 63 1.30 6.10 9.61
N ASP A 64 0.67 7.04 10.31
CA ASP A 64 1.34 8.20 10.90
C ASP A 64 2.44 7.80 11.89
N ARG A 65 2.28 6.68 12.60
CA ARG A 65 3.30 6.14 13.49
C ARG A 65 4.61 5.85 12.75
N ILE A 66 4.53 5.28 11.52
CA ILE A 66 5.73 5.03 10.69
C ILE A 66 6.45 6.34 10.36
N ALA A 67 5.71 7.38 9.98
CA ALA A 67 6.27 8.70 9.67
C ALA A 67 6.83 9.41 10.91
N ASN A 68 6.10 9.39 12.02
CA ASN A 68 6.45 10.07 13.26
C ASN A 68 7.65 9.44 13.97
N GLU A 69 7.78 8.12 13.89
CA GLU A 69 8.91 7.36 14.44
C GLU A 69 10.06 7.18 13.42
N GLY A 70 9.88 7.67 12.18
CA GLY A 70 10.82 7.53 11.08
C GLY A 70 10.96 8.78 10.23
N MET A 71 10.97 8.59 8.92
CA MET A 71 11.09 9.65 7.90
C MET A 71 9.96 9.55 6.90
N ARG A 72 9.32 10.69 6.61
CA ARG A 72 8.39 10.88 5.50
C ARG A 72 9.10 11.54 4.32
N PHE A 73 8.83 11.06 3.11
CA PHE A 73 9.33 11.65 1.87
C PHE A 73 8.19 12.41 1.18
N ASP A 74 8.38 13.71 0.96
CA ASP A 74 7.34 14.55 0.35
C ASP A 74 7.30 14.41 -1.19
N ASN A 75 8.39 13.99 -1.82
CA ASN A 75 8.57 13.92 -3.27
C ASN A 75 9.01 12.51 -3.71
N CYS A 76 8.12 11.53 -3.57
CA CYS A 76 8.32 10.19 -4.12
C CYS A 76 7.37 9.96 -5.30
N TYR A 77 7.92 9.44 -6.40
CA TYR A 77 7.19 9.26 -7.66
C TYR A 77 7.42 7.86 -8.23
N VAL A 78 6.41 7.34 -8.91
CA VAL A 78 6.53 6.11 -9.68
C VAL A 78 6.83 6.42 -11.14
N SER A 79 7.62 5.57 -11.80
CA SER A 79 7.96 5.77 -13.22
C SER A 79 6.85 5.30 -14.16
N ASN A 80 5.88 4.55 -13.67
CA ASN A 80 4.74 4.05 -14.43
C ASN A 80 3.54 3.88 -13.49
N ALA A 81 2.50 4.69 -13.67
CA ALA A 81 1.31 4.70 -12.82
C ALA A 81 0.30 3.60 -13.21
N ILE A 82 0.77 2.37 -13.35
CA ILE A 82 -0.04 1.15 -13.55
C ILE A 82 0.54 0.04 -12.66
N SER A 83 -0.33 -0.68 -11.93
CA SER A 83 0.07 -1.58 -10.84
C SER A 83 1.16 -2.59 -11.21
N GLY A 84 0.97 -3.40 -12.25
CA GLY A 84 1.96 -4.41 -12.64
C GLY A 84 3.31 -3.80 -13.01
N PRO A 85 3.39 -2.86 -13.97
CA PRO A 85 4.62 -2.16 -14.33
C PRO A 85 5.32 -1.47 -13.16
N SER A 86 4.59 -0.78 -12.29
CA SER A 86 5.17 -0.16 -11.10
C SER A 86 5.81 -1.20 -10.16
N ARG A 87 5.11 -2.29 -9.87
CA ARG A 87 5.62 -3.39 -9.03
C ARG A 87 6.86 -4.02 -9.63
N ALA A 88 6.92 -4.21 -10.96
CA ALA A 88 8.10 -4.70 -11.66
C ALA A 88 9.28 -3.73 -11.56
N CYS A 89 9.03 -2.41 -11.64
CA CYS A 89 10.07 -1.40 -11.44
C CYS A 89 10.64 -1.45 -10.02
N ILE A 90 9.78 -1.54 -8.99
CA ILE A 90 10.19 -1.63 -7.59
C ILE A 90 11.01 -2.89 -7.35
N LEU A 91 10.59 -4.06 -7.88
CA LEU A 91 11.31 -5.31 -7.70
C LEU A 91 12.69 -5.31 -8.34
N THR A 92 12.82 -4.70 -9.51
CA THR A 92 14.04 -4.77 -10.33
C THR A 92 14.97 -3.57 -10.17
N GLY A 93 14.46 -2.43 -9.66
CA GLY A 93 15.16 -1.15 -9.71
C GLY A 93 15.35 -0.62 -11.13
N LYS A 94 14.56 -1.09 -12.10
CA LYS A 94 14.65 -0.73 -13.52
C LYS A 94 13.33 -0.19 -14.02
N MET A 95 13.38 0.83 -14.87
CA MET A 95 12.19 1.36 -15.55
C MET A 95 11.53 0.31 -16.46
N SER A 96 10.23 0.44 -16.71
CA SER A 96 9.41 -0.54 -17.45
C SER A 96 9.99 -0.95 -18.81
N HIS A 97 10.54 0.00 -19.58
CA HIS A 97 11.15 -0.28 -20.88
C HIS A 97 12.47 -1.06 -20.79
N ILE A 98 13.10 -1.10 -19.60
CA ILE A 98 14.35 -1.87 -19.36
C ILE A 98 14.01 -3.24 -18.77
N ASN A 99 13.05 -3.31 -17.81
CA ASN A 99 12.65 -4.59 -17.23
C ASN A 99 11.71 -5.41 -18.13
N GLY A 100 11.17 -4.79 -19.19
CA GLY A 100 10.33 -5.43 -20.21
C GLY A 100 8.86 -5.61 -19.81
N PHE A 101 8.42 -5.06 -18.66
CA PHE A 101 7.04 -5.16 -18.20
C PHE A 101 6.37 -3.77 -18.26
N THR A 102 5.71 -3.46 -19.37
CA THR A 102 5.21 -2.13 -19.71
C THR A 102 3.71 -1.94 -19.48
N ASP A 103 2.95 -3.04 -19.41
CA ASP A 103 1.50 -3.05 -19.17
C ASP A 103 1.04 -4.34 -18.47
N ASN A 104 -0.21 -4.34 -17.98
CA ASN A 104 -0.77 -5.45 -17.21
C ASN A 104 -1.10 -6.71 -18.04
N SER A 105 -1.04 -6.65 -19.36
CA SER A 105 -1.32 -7.81 -20.23
C SER A 105 -0.11 -8.76 -20.36
N GLN A 106 1.07 -8.27 -20.02
CA GLN A 106 2.32 -9.01 -20.13
C GLN A 106 2.54 -9.95 -18.94
N THR A 107 3.48 -10.87 -19.09
CA THR A 107 3.99 -11.72 -18.00
C THR A 107 5.38 -11.24 -17.61
N PHE A 108 5.59 -10.98 -16.32
CA PHE A 108 6.87 -10.55 -15.80
C PHE A 108 7.90 -11.67 -15.91
N ASN A 109 9.04 -11.34 -16.49
CA ASN A 109 10.19 -12.26 -16.51
C ASN A 109 10.83 -12.32 -15.12
N GLY A 110 10.45 -13.31 -14.33
CA GLY A 110 10.98 -13.55 -13.00
C GLY A 110 12.45 -13.98 -12.95
N ASP A 111 13.08 -14.37 -14.07
CA ASP A 111 14.48 -14.83 -14.08
C ASP A 111 15.49 -13.67 -13.94
N GLN A 112 15.07 -12.44 -14.23
CA GLN A 112 15.93 -11.28 -14.03
C GLN A 112 16.23 -11.04 -12.53
N GLU A 113 17.28 -10.30 -12.26
CA GLU A 113 17.67 -9.95 -10.88
C GLU A 113 16.64 -9.02 -10.24
N THR A 114 16.25 -9.36 -9.02
CA THR A 114 15.33 -8.59 -8.18
C THR A 114 15.90 -8.46 -6.77
N PHE A 115 15.53 -7.38 -6.06
CA PHE A 115 16.08 -7.19 -4.71
C PHE A 115 15.74 -8.33 -3.73
N PRO A 116 14.57 -9.03 -3.79
CA PRO A 116 14.32 -10.20 -2.94
C PRO A 116 15.33 -11.34 -3.20
N LYS A 117 15.70 -11.60 -4.47
CA LYS A 117 16.75 -12.58 -4.78
C LYS A 117 18.10 -12.23 -4.17
N LEU A 118 18.47 -10.94 -4.18
CA LEU A 118 19.70 -10.46 -3.57
C LEU A 118 19.68 -10.60 -2.04
N LEU A 119 18.54 -10.29 -1.41
CA LEU A 119 18.35 -10.48 0.04
C LEU A 119 18.44 -11.96 0.41
N GLN A 120 17.79 -12.85 -0.35
CA GLN A 120 17.86 -14.30 -0.12
C GLN A 120 19.30 -14.80 -0.24
N LYS A 121 20.07 -14.39 -1.28
CA LYS A 121 21.49 -14.69 -1.43
C LYS A 121 22.34 -14.14 -0.27
N SER A 122 21.89 -13.05 0.38
CA SER A 122 22.54 -12.43 1.52
C SER A 122 22.17 -13.08 2.87
N GLY A 123 21.42 -14.19 2.83
CA GLY A 123 21.06 -14.99 4.02
C GLY A 123 19.78 -14.54 4.73
N TYR A 124 18.95 -13.71 4.10
CA TYR A 124 17.61 -13.42 4.60
C TYR A 124 16.64 -14.55 4.32
N GLN A 125 15.75 -14.81 5.24
CA GLN A 125 14.55 -15.59 4.97
C GLN A 125 13.51 -14.66 4.33
N THR A 126 13.05 -14.99 3.12
CA THR A 126 12.27 -14.09 2.28
C THR A 126 10.82 -14.51 2.16
N ALA A 127 9.88 -13.54 2.20
CA ALA A 127 8.45 -13.82 1.99
C ALA A 127 7.80 -12.78 1.06
N MET A 128 6.80 -13.26 0.28
CA MET A 128 5.87 -12.41 -0.48
C MET A 128 4.44 -12.76 -0.09
N ILE A 129 3.69 -11.81 0.47
CA ILE A 129 2.33 -12.02 0.97
C ILE A 129 1.41 -10.92 0.44
N GLY A 130 0.35 -11.33 -0.26
CA GLY A 130 -0.70 -10.44 -0.76
C GLY A 130 -0.67 -10.20 -2.27
N LYS A 131 -0.89 -8.97 -2.73
CA LYS A 131 -1.07 -8.68 -4.15
C LYS A 131 0.25 -8.69 -4.93
N TRP A 132 0.41 -9.68 -5.81
CA TRP A 132 1.56 -9.81 -6.71
C TRP A 132 1.34 -9.11 -8.05
N HIS A 133 0.33 -9.51 -8.78
CA HIS A 133 -0.16 -8.88 -10.03
C HIS A 133 0.89 -8.76 -11.15
N LEU A 134 1.73 -9.78 -11.33
CA LEU A 134 2.77 -9.82 -12.37
C LEU A 134 2.59 -10.95 -13.39
N ASN A 135 1.45 -11.67 -13.34
CA ASN A 135 1.11 -12.81 -14.22
C ASN A 135 2.17 -13.93 -14.22
N SER A 136 3.00 -14.01 -13.19
CA SER A 136 4.03 -15.03 -12.99
C SER A 136 4.07 -15.44 -11.52
N ASP A 137 4.60 -16.61 -11.22
CA ASP A 137 4.86 -17.01 -9.84
C ASP A 137 6.05 -16.22 -9.25
N PRO A 138 6.02 -15.86 -7.96
CA PRO A 138 7.12 -15.19 -7.29
C PRO A 138 8.41 -16.03 -7.29
N GLN A 139 9.55 -15.37 -7.54
CA GLN A 139 10.88 -15.97 -7.46
C GLN A 139 11.75 -15.21 -6.46
N GLY A 140 12.63 -15.92 -5.74
CA GLY A 140 13.50 -15.33 -4.72
C GLY A 140 12.82 -15.19 -3.36
N PHE A 141 11.85 -16.07 -3.09
CA PHE A 141 11.13 -16.14 -1.83
C PHE A 141 11.11 -17.57 -1.29
N ASP A 142 11.33 -17.71 0.02
CA ASP A 142 11.24 -18.99 0.73
C ASP A 142 9.77 -19.35 1.03
N PHE A 143 8.93 -18.33 1.19
CA PHE A 143 7.48 -18.45 1.35
C PHE A 143 6.75 -17.41 0.50
N TRP A 144 5.66 -17.80 -0.14
CA TRP A 144 4.79 -16.85 -0.78
C TRP A 144 3.31 -17.29 -0.78
N SER A 145 2.43 -16.31 -0.58
CA SER A 145 0.98 -16.48 -0.65
C SER A 145 0.41 -15.24 -1.33
N ILE A 146 0.07 -15.37 -2.60
CA ILE A 146 -0.30 -14.24 -3.46
C ILE A 146 -1.76 -14.32 -3.88
N LEU A 147 -2.40 -13.16 -4.00
CA LEU A 147 -3.73 -13.03 -4.57
C LEU A 147 -3.71 -13.39 -6.07
N LEU A 148 -4.75 -14.08 -6.54
CA LEU A 148 -4.93 -14.35 -7.96
C LEU A 148 -5.43 -13.08 -8.68
N GLY A 149 -4.74 -12.67 -9.75
CA GLY A 149 -5.05 -11.47 -10.52
C GLY A 149 -5.10 -10.20 -9.66
N GLN A 150 -6.24 -9.50 -9.69
CA GLN A 150 -6.49 -8.30 -8.86
C GLN A 150 -6.86 -8.64 -7.40
N GLY A 151 -7.19 -9.89 -7.11
CA GLY A 151 -7.71 -10.33 -5.81
C GLY A 151 -9.15 -9.90 -5.54
N GLU A 152 -9.80 -10.57 -4.60
CA GLU A 152 -11.13 -10.25 -4.11
C GLU A 152 -11.06 -9.67 -2.71
N TYR A 153 -12.01 -8.79 -2.34
CA TYR A 153 -12.05 -8.20 -1.01
C TYR A 153 -12.56 -9.17 0.05
N TYR A 154 -13.58 -9.95 -0.31
CA TYR A 154 -14.20 -10.95 0.57
C TYR A 154 -13.90 -12.36 0.08
N SER A 155 -13.57 -13.23 0.99
CA SER A 155 -13.22 -14.64 0.74
C SER A 155 -12.31 -14.82 -0.48
N PRO A 156 -11.12 -14.18 -0.47
CA PRO A 156 -10.21 -14.14 -1.61
C PRO A 156 -9.61 -15.51 -1.93
N ASP A 157 -9.29 -15.69 -3.21
CA ASP A 157 -8.47 -16.79 -3.68
C ASP A 157 -6.99 -16.40 -3.62
N PHE A 158 -6.18 -17.27 -3.00
CA PHE A 158 -4.72 -17.17 -2.97
C PHE A 158 -4.07 -18.32 -3.74
N LYS A 159 -2.87 -18.08 -4.22
CA LYS A 159 -1.91 -19.14 -4.59
C LYS A 159 -0.79 -19.12 -3.56
N GLU A 160 -0.65 -20.18 -2.77
CA GLU A 160 0.33 -20.30 -1.70
C GLU A 160 1.35 -21.37 -2.07
N ASN A 161 2.60 -20.97 -2.30
CA ASN A 161 3.69 -21.85 -2.77
C ASN A 161 3.24 -22.80 -3.89
N GLY A 162 2.47 -22.29 -4.87
CA GLY A 162 1.99 -23.02 -6.03
C GLY A 162 0.61 -23.67 -5.88
N LYS A 163 0.02 -23.71 -4.67
CA LYS A 163 -1.29 -24.32 -4.42
C LYS A 163 -2.38 -23.25 -4.28
N GLU A 164 -3.46 -23.37 -5.04
CA GLU A 164 -4.61 -22.48 -4.92
C GLU A 164 -5.46 -22.84 -3.70
N ILE A 165 -5.84 -21.82 -2.93
CA ILE A 165 -6.70 -21.93 -1.74
C ILE A 165 -7.65 -20.73 -1.69
N ARG A 166 -8.90 -20.95 -1.22
CA ARG A 166 -9.84 -19.87 -0.88
C ARG A 166 -9.92 -19.74 0.64
N GLU A 167 -9.77 -18.51 1.13
CA GLU A 167 -9.87 -18.24 2.57
C GLU A 167 -11.08 -17.34 2.87
N LYS A 168 -11.88 -17.70 3.87
CA LYS A 168 -13.03 -16.90 4.31
C LYS A 168 -12.57 -15.70 5.11
N GLY A 169 -13.18 -14.55 4.85
CA GLY A 169 -12.93 -13.30 5.58
C GLY A 169 -12.51 -12.15 4.66
N TYR A 170 -12.07 -11.08 5.26
CA TYR A 170 -11.68 -9.87 4.55
C TYR A 170 -10.19 -9.88 4.16
N VAL A 171 -9.89 -9.57 2.92
CA VAL A 171 -8.56 -9.74 2.31
C VAL A 171 -7.43 -9.07 3.09
N THR A 172 -7.64 -7.84 3.58
CA THR A 172 -6.61 -7.08 4.30
C THR A 172 -6.26 -7.73 5.63
N ASP A 173 -7.27 -8.27 6.34
CA ASP A 173 -7.09 -9.01 7.58
C ASP A 173 -6.34 -10.32 7.33
N ILE A 174 -6.74 -11.10 6.32
CA ILE A 174 -6.11 -12.38 5.97
C ILE A 174 -4.64 -12.18 5.58
N ILE A 175 -4.32 -11.16 4.77
CA ILE A 175 -2.93 -10.83 4.40
C ILE A 175 -2.10 -10.54 5.65
N THR A 176 -2.67 -9.84 6.64
CA THR A 176 -2.00 -9.53 7.90
C THR A 176 -1.81 -10.76 8.77
N ASP A 177 -2.83 -11.62 8.88
CA ASP A 177 -2.72 -12.88 9.62
C ASP A 177 -1.63 -13.78 9.03
N LYS A 178 -1.54 -13.86 7.70
CA LYS A 178 -0.46 -14.59 7.01
C LYS A 178 0.92 -13.97 7.26
N ALA A 179 1.02 -12.65 7.30
CA ALA A 179 2.27 -11.94 7.58
C ALA A 179 2.75 -12.21 9.02
N ILE A 180 1.86 -12.10 9.99
CA ILE A 180 2.15 -12.42 11.40
C ILE A 180 2.55 -13.89 11.53
N LYS A 181 1.79 -14.79 10.93
CA LYS A 181 2.08 -16.25 10.95
C LYS A 181 3.44 -16.58 10.32
N PHE A 182 3.85 -15.90 9.24
CA PHE A 182 5.20 -16.05 8.69
C PHE A 182 6.26 -15.65 9.71
N ILE A 183 6.08 -14.49 10.38
CA ILE A 183 7.02 -14.01 11.40
C ILE A 183 7.07 -14.97 12.60
N GLU A 184 5.95 -15.55 13.04
CA GLU A 184 5.89 -16.53 14.12
C GLU A 184 6.68 -17.80 13.82
N ASN A 185 6.58 -18.30 12.59
CA ASN A 185 7.17 -19.55 12.17
C ASN A 185 8.57 -19.43 11.55
N ARG A 186 9.15 -18.21 11.53
CA ARG A 186 10.45 -17.96 10.92
C ARG A 186 11.61 -18.65 11.68
N ASP A 187 12.69 -18.87 10.96
CA ASP A 187 13.98 -19.20 11.59
C ASP A 187 14.56 -17.96 12.29
N THR A 188 14.47 -17.89 13.61
CA THR A 188 14.91 -16.74 14.42
C THR A 188 16.42 -16.52 14.40
N SER A 189 17.20 -17.47 13.90
CA SER A 189 18.66 -17.32 13.72
C SER A 189 19.03 -16.47 12.50
N LYS A 190 18.05 -16.20 11.60
CA LYS A 190 18.23 -15.43 10.38
C LYS A 190 17.40 -14.13 10.42
N PRO A 191 17.88 -13.06 9.78
CA PRO A 191 17.02 -11.92 9.48
C PRO A 191 15.99 -12.32 8.43
N PHE A 192 14.82 -11.65 8.43
CA PHE A 192 13.83 -11.86 7.39
C PHE A 192 13.60 -10.59 6.56
N ALA A 193 13.15 -10.80 5.32
CA ALA A 193 12.69 -9.75 4.43
C ALA A 193 11.32 -10.13 3.88
N MET A 194 10.30 -9.30 4.11
CA MET A 194 8.93 -9.59 3.73
C MET A 194 8.35 -8.47 2.88
N LEU A 195 7.76 -8.84 1.74
CA LEU A 195 6.88 -7.98 0.96
C LEU A 195 5.45 -8.23 1.43
N TYR A 196 4.87 -7.23 2.10
CA TYR A 196 3.54 -7.25 2.70
C TYR A 196 2.64 -6.32 1.91
N TYR A 197 1.96 -6.87 0.89
CA TYR A 197 1.33 -6.13 -0.18
C TYR A 197 -0.20 -6.24 -0.14
N HIS A 198 -0.87 -5.13 0.12
CA HIS A 198 -2.33 -5.08 0.17
C HIS A 198 -2.97 -4.87 -1.21
N LYS A 199 -4.18 -5.43 -1.39
CA LYS A 199 -5.09 -5.06 -2.48
C LYS A 199 -5.72 -3.69 -2.24
N ALA A 200 -6.06 -3.37 -1.01
CA ALA A 200 -6.74 -2.14 -0.64
C ALA A 200 -5.81 -0.91 -0.80
N PRO A 201 -6.35 0.26 -1.16
CA PRO A 201 -7.74 0.55 -1.51
C PRO A 201 -8.09 0.49 -3.02
N HIS A 202 -7.56 -0.46 -3.79
CA HIS A 202 -7.86 -0.60 -5.23
C HIS A 202 -9.37 -0.69 -5.53
N ARG A 203 -9.81 -0.19 -6.71
CA ARG A 203 -11.16 -0.39 -7.27
C ARG A 203 -11.59 -1.86 -7.12
N ASN A 204 -12.78 -2.22 -6.68
CA ASN A 204 -13.99 -1.37 -6.56
C ASN A 204 -14.27 -0.88 -5.11
N TRP A 205 -13.28 -0.71 -4.28
CA TRP A 205 -13.40 -0.12 -2.93
C TRP A 205 -14.52 -0.77 -2.12
N MET A 206 -14.35 -2.01 -1.71
CA MET A 206 -15.28 -2.71 -0.83
C MET A 206 -14.72 -2.66 0.60
N PRO A 207 -15.31 -1.85 1.50
CA PRO A 207 -14.83 -1.74 2.88
C PRO A 207 -14.96 -3.06 3.65
N ALA A 208 -14.14 -3.23 4.69
CA ALA A 208 -14.36 -4.32 5.64
C ALA A 208 -15.73 -4.20 6.30
N GLN A 209 -16.31 -5.33 6.72
CA GLN A 209 -17.64 -5.38 7.34
C GLN A 209 -17.80 -4.33 8.46
N ARG A 210 -16.77 -4.16 9.30
CA ARG A 210 -16.74 -3.18 10.41
C ARG A 210 -16.69 -1.72 9.96
N HIS A 211 -16.35 -1.45 8.70
CA HIS A 211 -16.28 -0.10 8.13
C HIS A 211 -17.42 0.20 7.14
N LEU A 212 -18.26 -0.78 6.83
CA LEU A 212 -19.42 -0.56 5.96
C LEU A 212 -20.34 0.52 6.55
N GLY A 213 -20.60 1.55 5.77
CA GLY A 213 -21.51 2.64 6.14
C GLY A 213 -20.96 3.66 7.16
N ILE A 214 -19.72 3.54 7.61
CA ILE A 214 -19.12 4.45 8.64
C ILE A 214 -19.14 5.92 8.20
N TYR A 215 -19.13 6.20 6.90
CA TYR A 215 -19.15 7.55 6.33
C TYR A 215 -20.48 7.92 5.66
N ASN A 216 -21.56 7.16 5.86
CA ASN A 216 -22.83 7.41 5.17
C ASN A 216 -23.40 8.82 5.42
N ASP A 217 -23.20 9.36 6.62
CA ASP A 217 -23.69 10.68 7.01
C ASP A 217 -22.61 11.77 6.96
N VAL A 218 -21.40 11.45 6.42
CA VAL A 218 -20.32 12.41 6.25
C VAL A 218 -20.36 12.99 4.85
N THR A 219 -20.27 14.32 4.74
CA THR A 219 -20.05 15.03 3.47
C THR A 219 -18.58 15.43 3.38
N PHE A 220 -17.88 14.91 2.40
CA PHE A 220 -16.48 15.23 2.14
C PHE A 220 -16.34 16.48 1.26
N PRO A 221 -15.28 17.28 1.44
CA PRO A 221 -15.01 18.41 0.56
C PRO A 221 -14.79 17.93 -0.87
N GLU A 222 -15.35 18.65 -1.82
CA GLU A 222 -15.15 18.41 -3.25
C GLU A 222 -13.86 19.09 -3.72
N PRO A 223 -13.04 18.43 -4.57
CA PRO A 223 -11.91 19.09 -5.21
C PRO A 223 -12.37 20.30 -6.05
N GLU A 224 -11.61 21.38 -6.05
CA GLU A 224 -11.93 22.58 -6.85
C GLU A 224 -12.11 22.29 -8.34
N THR A 225 -11.42 21.25 -8.82
CA THR A 225 -11.44 20.81 -10.23
C THR A 225 -12.44 19.69 -10.51
N LEU A 226 -13.35 19.33 -9.57
CA LEU A 226 -14.34 18.28 -9.78
C LEU A 226 -15.19 18.48 -11.05
N PHE A 227 -15.42 19.74 -11.44
CA PHE A 227 -16.20 20.12 -12.60
C PHE A 227 -15.32 20.75 -13.70
N ASP A 228 -14.07 20.27 -13.88
CA ASP A 228 -13.19 20.71 -14.96
C ASP A 228 -13.85 20.45 -16.33
N ASP A 229 -13.86 21.44 -17.19
CA ASP A 229 -14.43 21.37 -18.55
C ASP A 229 -13.38 20.98 -19.61
N TYR A 230 -12.14 20.79 -19.18
CA TYR A 230 -10.96 20.48 -20.01
C TYR A 230 -10.69 21.47 -21.16
N SER A 231 -11.28 22.66 -21.14
CA SER A 231 -11.17 23.64 -22.23
C SER A 231 -9.70 24.04 -22.50
N THR A 232 -8.88 24.11 -21.44
CA THR A 232 -7.45 24.42 -21.50
C THR A 232 -6.54 23.19 -21.58
N ARG A 233 -7.12 21.98 -21.66
CA ARG A 233 -6.39 20.71 -21.62
C ARG A 233 -6.14 20.16 -23.02
N GLY A 234 -5.13 19.30 -23.13
CA GLY A 234 -4.85 18.54 -24.33
C GLY A 234 -5.91 17.47 -24.63
N ARG A 235 -5.82 16.86 -25.82
CA ARG A 235 -6.74 15.84 -26.30
C ARG A 235 -6.90 14.66 -25.34
N ALA A 236 -5.81 14.16 -24.75
CA ALA A 236 -5.83 13.02 -23.85
C ALA A 236 -6.78 13.23 -22.64
N ALA A 237 -6.79 14.44 -22.06
CA ALA A 237 -7.67 14.76 -20.94
C ALA A 237 -9.16 14.79 -21.36
N LYS A 238 -9.46 15.21 -22.60
CA LYS A 238 -10.83 15.30 -23.13
C LYS A 238 -11.40 13.94 -23.51
N GLU A 239 -10.54 12.99 -23.87
CA GLU A 239 -10.94 11.66 -24.38
C GLU A 239 -10.73 10.56 -23.34
N THR A 240 -10.29 10.91 -22.12
CA THR A 240 -10.09 9.90 -21.07
C THR A 240 -11.39 9.23 -20.64
N MET A 241 -11.30 7.95 -20.27
CA MET A 241 -12.43 7.16 -19.75
C MET A 241 -12.36 7.03 -18.21
N MET A 242 -11.93 8.10 -17.51
CA MET A 242 -11.80 8.11 -16.05
C MET A 242 -12.74 9.11 -15.36
N GLU A 243 -13.72 9.66 -16.06
CA GLU A 243 -14.65 10.64 -15.49
C GLU A 243 -15.64 9.98 -14.52
N ILE A 244 -15.79 10.56 -13.34
CA ILE A 244 -16.81 10.22 -12.35
C ILE A 244 -18.21 10.34 -12.99
N ALA A 245 -18.40 11.39 -13.80
CA ALA A 245 -19.67 11.66 -14.47
C ALA A 245 -20.12 10.50 -15.36
N ASN A 246 -19.23 10.03 -16.26
CA ASN A 246 -19.58 9.20 -17.41
C ASN A 246 -19.06 7.76 -17.35
N HIS A 247 -17.96 7.50 -16.62
CA HIS A 247 -17.22 6.23 -16.70
C HIS A 247 -17.24 5.42 -15.39
N MET A 248 -17.77 5.97 -14.30
CA MET A 248 -17.98 5.26 -13.06
C MET A 248 -19.22 4.36 -13.20
N TRP A 249 -19.06 3.07 -12.95
CA TRP A 249 -20.14 2.09 -13.11
C TRP A 249 -21.08 2.11 -11.92
N ASN A 250 -22.37 2.19 -12.18
CA ASN A 250 -23.37 2.30 -11.14
C ASN A 250 -23.33 1.13 -10.15
N ASP A 251 -23.32 -0.10 -10.66
CA ASP A 251 -23.34 -1.28 -9.79
C ASP A 251 -21.97 -1.55 -9.19
N TRP A 252 -20.93 -1.68 -10.02
CA TRP A 252 -19.60 -2.06 -9.59
C TRP A 252 -18.92 -1.03 -8.69
N ASP A 253 -18.96 0.25 -9.07
CA ASP A 253 -18.28 1.32 -8.35
C ASP A 253 -19.16 1.92 -7.25
N LEU A 254 -20.45 2.17 -7.56
CA LEU A 254 -21.36 2.89 -6.66
C LEU A 254 -22.25 1.96 -5.83
N LYS A 255 -22.27 0.64 -6.09
CA LYS A 255 -22.99 -0.42 -5.34
C LYS A 255 -24.49 -0.10 -5.19
N ILE A 256 -25.15 0.26 -6.30
CA ILE A 256 -26.57 0.62 -6.27
C ILE A 256 -27.52 -0.53 -6.63
N ALA A 257 -26.99 -1.75 -6.77
CA ALA A 257 -27.81 -2.95 -6.98
C ALA A 257 -28.53 -3.36 -5.68
N THR A 258 -29.83 -3.69 -5.79
CA THR A 258 -30.62 -4.16 -4.64
C THR A 258 -30.22 -5.57 -4.22
N PRO A 259 -30.55 -5.98 -2.97
CA PRO A 259 -30.32 -7.36 -2.53
C PRO A 259 -30.92 -8.41 -3.46
N GLU A 260 -32.11 -8.15 -4.04
CA GLU A 260 -32.78 -9.05 -4.98
C GLU A 260 -32.00 -9.15 -6.31
N GLU A 261 -31.47 -8.04 -6.81
CA GLU A 261 -30.61 -8.01 -7.98
C GLU A 261 -29.31 -8.75 -7.73
N LEU A 262 -28.74 -8.64 -6.52
CA LEU A 262 -27.51 -9.32 -6.13
C LEU A 262 -27.69 -10.82 -5.86
N ALA A 263 -28.89 -11.26 -5.53
CA ALA A 263 -29.23 -12.68 -5.35
C ALA A 263 -29.43 -13.44 -6.69
N GLY A 264 -29.39 -12.75 -7.84
CA GLY A 264 -29.52 -13.36 -9.16
C GLY A 264 -28.37 -14.31 -9.52
N GLU A 265 -28.54 -15.02 -10.63
CA GLU A 265 -27.48 -15.88 -11.17
C GLU A 265 -26.20 -15.08 -11.47
N TYR A 266 -25.07 -15.65 -11.14
CA TYR A 266 -23.74 -15.09 -11.39
C TYR A 266 -22.78 -16.17 -11.84
N ASP A 267 -21.79 -15.76 -12.62
CA ASP A 267 -20.63 -16.58 -12.91
C ASP A 267 -19.53 -16.25 -11.91
N ASP A 268 -18.98 -17.25 -11.21
CA ASP A 268 -17.86 -17.05 -10.26
C ASP A 268 -16.58 -16.72 -11.05
N THR A 269 -16.64 -15.59 -11.77
CA THR A 269 -15.47 -15.08 -12.50
C THR A 269 -14.39 -14.71 -11.50
N ARG A 270 -13.23 -15.31 -11.67
CA ARG A 270 -12.04 -14.96 -10.87
C ARG A 270 -11.59 -13.54 -11.23
N ALA A 271 -11.08 -12.82 -10.27
CA ALA A 271 -10.45 -11.50 -10.49
C ALA A 271 -9.38 -11.50 -11.59
N ALA A 272 -8.77 -12.65 -11.90
CA ALA A 272 -7.85 -12.85 -13.01
C ALA A 272 -8.51 -12.60 -14.40
N ASP A 273 -9.81 -12.87 -14.54
CA ASP A 273 -10.53 -12.68 -15.81
C ASP A 273 -10.98 -11.23 -16.03
N ILE A 274 -11.00 -10.42 -14.96
CA ILE A 274 -11.31 -8.98 -15.03
C ILE A 274 -10.22 -8.22 -15.79
N ASN A 275 -8.95 -8.65 -15.74
CA ASN A 275 -7.88 -8.04 -16.53
C ASN A 275 -8.10 -8.11 -18.05
N LYS A 276 -8.75 -9.18 -18.53
CA LYS A 276 -9.17 -9.27 -19.95
C LYS A 276 -10.33 -8.33 -20.26
N ALA A 277 -11.18 -8.05 -19.26
CA ALA A 277 -12.30 -7.14 -19.38
C ALA A 277 -11.87 -5.66 -19.31
N GLU A 278 -10.72 -5.32 -18.70
CA GLU A 278 -10.18 -3.95 -18.74
C GLU A 278 -9.86 -3.48 -20.16
N VAL A 279 -9.48 -4.38 -21.04
CA VAL A 279 -9.23 -4.09 -22.47
C VAL A 279 -10.54 -3.85 -23.24
N ALA A 280 -11.66 -4.36 -22.76
CA ALA A 280 -12.97 -4.28 -23.41
C ALA A 280 -13.89 -3.18 -22.82
N ARG A 281 -13.36 -2.19 -22.11
CA ARG A 281 -14.10 -1.16 -21.35
C ARG A 281 -15.13 -0.35 -22.15
N ALA A 282 -14.98 -0.26 -23.46
CA ALA A 282 -15.85 0.57 -24.31
C ALA A 282 -17.32 0.07 -24.42
N ASN A 283 -17.65 -1.18 -24.00
CA ASN A 283 -18.95 -1.80 -24.22
C ASN A 283 -19.62 -2.42 -22.97
N GLN A 284 -19.19 -2.10 -21.72
CA GLN A 284 -19.44 -3.03 -20.62
C GLN A 284 -20.14 -2.48 -19.36
N GLN A 285 -20.97 -1.47 -19.41
CA GLN A 285 -21.90 -1.19 -18.30
C GLN A 285 -22.79 -2.42 -17.97
N SER A 286 -23.02 -3.33 -18.93
CA SER A 286 -23.79 -4.56 -18.72
C SER A 286 -23.11 -5.60 -17.81
N ASN A 287 -21.80 -5.51 -17.56
CA ASN A 287 -21.05 -6.47 -16.74
C ASN A 287 -20.86 -6.02 -15.28
N GLY A 288 -21.14 -4.76 -14.93
CA GLY A 288 -20.94 -4.24 -13.58
C GLY A 288 -21.75 -4.99 -12.54
N LEU A 289 -23.03 -5.28 -12.85
CA LEU A 289 -23.90 -6.04 -11.96
C LEU A 289 -23.41 -7.49 -11.77
N GLN A 290 -22.95 -8.16 -12.83
CA GLN A 290 -22.43 -9.53 -12.72
C GLN A 290 -21.18 -9.59 -11.85
N GLN A 291 -20.27 -8.64 -12.03
CA GLN A 291 -19.06 -8.56 -11.20
C GLN A 291 -19.40 -8.27 -9.74
N LEU A 292 -20.35 -7.38 -9.48
CA LEU A 292 -20.78 -7.11 -8.11
C LEU A 292 -21.48 -8.32 -7.48
N ARG A 293 -22.31 -9.04 -8.25
CA ARG A 293 -22.92 -10.31 -7.80
C ARG A 293 -21.86 -11.34 -7.40
N ALA A 294 -20.84 -11.53 -8.24
CA ALA A 294 -19.76 -12.45 -7.93
C ALA A 294 -19.05 -12.07 -6.63
N ALA A 295 -18.69 -10.79 -6.45
CA ALA A 295 -18.06 -10.29 -5.24
C ALA A 295 -18.98 -10.40 -4.00
N TYR A 296 -20.25 -10.05 -4.13
CA TYR A 296 -21.25 -10.14 -3.05
C TYR A 296 -21.50 -11.59 -2.62
N ASN A 297 -21.51 -12.54 -3.55
CA ASN A 297 -21.73 -13.95 -3.22
C ASN A 297 -20.52 -14.67 -2.59
N ARG A 298 -19.37 -14.00 -2.51
CA ARG A 298 -18.23 -14.42 -1.69
C ARG A 298 -18.39 -14.08 -0.20
N MET A 299 -19.34 -13.20 0.12
CA MET A 299 -19.64 -12.79 1.50
C MET A 299 -20.42 -13.87 2.27
N THR A 300 -20.19 -13.94 3.58
CA THR A 300 -21.03 -14.73 4.49
C THR A 300 -22.43 -14.11 4.60
N PRO A 301 -23.43 -14.85 5.09
CA PRO A 301 -24.76 -14.28 5.35
C PRO A 301 -24.73 -13.02 6.25
N GLU A 302 -23.89 -13.03 7.28
CA GLU A 302 -23.74 -11.92 8.22
C GLU A 302 -23.11 -10.70 7.53
N GLU A 303 -22.11 -10.90 6.67
CA GLU A 303 -21.49 -9.83 5.88
C GLU A 303 -22.48 -9.23 4.88
N LYS A 304 -23.32 -10.07 4.23
CA LYS A 304 -24.39 -9.63 3.33
C LYS A 304 -25.45 -8.78 4.05
N GLU A 305 -25.83 -9.15 5.27
CA GLU A 305 -26.78 -8.37 6.07
C GLU A 305 -26.26 -6.96 6.34
N VAL A 306 -25.01 -6.85 6.80
CA VAL A 306 -24.36 -5.55 7.06
C VAL A 306 -24.21 -4.75 5.77
N TRP A 307 -23.81 -5.39 4.67
CA TRP A 307 -23.73 -4.77 3.34
C TRP A 307 -25.07 -4.18 2.91
N ASN A 308 -26.14 -4.98 2.94
CA ASN A 308 -27.48 -4.54 2.53
C ASN A 308 -27.95 -3.33 3.34
N LYS A 309 -27.74 -3.35 4.65
CA LYS A 309 -28.08 -2.23 5.53
C LYS A 309 -27.26 -0.98 5.21
N ALA A 310 -25.95 -1.13 4.98
CA ALA A 310 -25.06 0.00 4.72
C ALA A 310 -25.39 0.74 3.41
N TYR A 311 -25.80 0.01 2.37
CA TYR A 311 -26.08 0.58 1.04
C TYR A 311 -27.55 0.91 0.78
N ALA A 312 -28.47 0.53 1.65
CA ALA A 312 -29.92 0.72 1.45
C ALA A 312 -30.30 2.18 1.11
N LYS A 313 -29.82 3.15 1.93
CA LYS A 313 -30.09 4.58 1.71
C LYS A 313 -29.53 5.08 0.38
N ARG A 314 -28.33 4.65 0.00
CA ARG A 314 -27.68 5.00 -1.27
C ARG A 314 -28.50 4.51 -2.46
N ILE A 315 -28.96 3.26 -2.40
CA ILE A 315 -29.80 2.64 -3.44
C ILE A 315 -31.12 3.37 -3.58
N GLU A 316 -31.80 3.65 -2.46
CA GLU A 316 -33.05 4.42 -2.41
C GLU A 316 -32.87 5.81 -3.03
N GLU A 317 -31.86 6.55 -2.60
CA GLU A 317 -31.57 7.90 -3.13
C GLU A 317 -31.36 7.89 -4.64
N PHE A 318 -30.54 6.96 -5.15
CA PHE A 318 -30.26 6.87 -6.58
C PHE A 318 -31.51 6.55 -7.39
N ARG A 319 -32.42 5.71 -6.88
CA ARG A 319 -33.61 5.24 -7.59
C ARG A 319 -34.79 6.21 -7.50
N THR A 320 -34.85 7.03 -6.47
CA THR A 320 -36.00 7.93 -6.22
C THR A 320 -35.70 9.39 -6.56
N LYS A 321 -34.43 9.82 -6.49
CA LYS A 321 -34.03 11.18 -6.83
C LYS A 321 -33.63 11.26 -8.30
N GLU A 322 -34.29 12.11 -9.07
CA GLU A 322 -33.92 12.38 -10.48
C GLU A 322 -32.73 13.34 -10.56
N MET A 323 -31.58 12.98 -9.96
CA MET A 323 -30.38 13.80 -9.98
C MET A 323 -29.78 13.91 -11.39
N LYS A 324 -29.34 15.12 -11.79
CA LYS A 324 -28.76 15.40 -13.12
C LYS A 324 -27.59 16.38 -13.01
N GLY A 325 -26.75 16.40 -14.04
CA GLY A 325 -25.66 17.35 -14.18
C GLY A 325 -24.73 17.35 -12.95
N LYS A 326 -24.42 18.53 -12.42
CA LYS A 326 -23.50 18.69 -11.28
C LYS A 326 -23.98 17.99 -10.02
N GLU A 327 -25.28 17.98 -9.75
CA GLU A 327 -25.86 17.29 -8.59
C GLU A 327 -25.54 15.79 -8.63
N LEU A 328 -25.72 15.13 -9.77
CA LEU A 328 -25.40 13.71 -9.94
C LEU A 328 -23.89 13.46 -9.81
N ILE A 329 -23.04 14.34 -10.36
CA ILE A 329 -21.59 14.20 -10.26
C ILE A 329 -21.12 14.33 -8.79
N SER A 330 -21.62 15.35 -8.07
CA SER A 330 -21.36 15.52 -6.64
C SER A 330 -21.80 14.29 -5.84
N TRP A 331 -23.02 13.78 -6.12
CA TRP A 331 -23.52 12.59 -5.46
C TRP A 331 -22.62 11.37 -5.71
N LYS A 332 -22.24 11.11 -6.97
CA LYS A 332 -21.31 10.01 -7.32
C LYS A 332 -19.97 10.16 -6.62
N TYR A 333 -19.40 11.36 -6.61
CA TYR A 333 -18.16 11.67 -5.89
C TYR A 333 -18.27 11.31 -4.41
N GLN A 334 -19.34 11.74 -3.73
CA GLN A 334 -19.56 11.44 -2.31
C GLN A 334 -19.62 9.93 -2.05
N GLN A 335 -20.29 9.14 -2.91
CA GLN A 335 -20.34 7.69 -2.73
C GLN A 335 -18.97 7.05 -2.95
N TYR A 336 -18.24 7.48 -3.96
CA TYR A 336 -16.90 7.02 -4.27
C TYR A 336 -15.91 7.28 -3.14
N ILE A 337 -15.82 8.52 -2.68
CA ILE A 337 -14.84 8.90 -1.67
C ILE A 337 -15.11 8.21 -0.33
N ARG A 338 -16.38 8.03 0.05
CA ARG A 338 -16.78 7.28 1.26
C ARG A 338 -16.27 5.86 1.23
N ASP A 339 -16.45 5.15 0.12
CA ASP A 339 -16.05 3.75 -0.02
C ASP A 339 -14.51 3.62 -0.09
N TYR A 340 -13.84 4.53 -0.81
CA TYR A 340 -12.38 4.57 -0.87
C TYR A 340 -11.75 4.74 0.53
N LEU A 341 -12.20 5.75 1.28
CA LEU A 341 -11.68 6.04 2.61
C LEU A 341 -12.03 4.94 3.62
N ALA A 342 -13.25 4.40 3.58
CA ALA A 342 -13.64 3.30 4.45
C ALA A 342 -12.83 2.02 4.17
N THR A 343 -12.44 1.80 2.91
CA THR A 343 -11.55 0.68 2.53
C THR A 343 -10.12 0.92 3.05
N THR A 344 -9.67 2.16 3.05
CA THR A 344 -8.34 2.57 3.55
C THR A 344 -8.20 2.34 5.07
N LEU A 345 -9.27 2.50 5.86
CA LEU A 345 -9.24 2.26 7.30
C LEU A 345 -8.73 0.85 7.66
N ALA A 346 -9.14 -0.15 6.88
CA ALA A 346 -8.68 -1.52 7.12
C ALA A 346 -7.16 -1.68 6.90
N VAL A 347 -6.57 -0.90 6.00
CA VAL A 347 -5.10 -0.88 5.81
C VAL A 347 -4.42 -0.30 7.04
N ASP A 348 -4.88 0.87 7.50
CA ASP A 348 -4.29 1.52 8.66
C ASP A 348 -4.34 0.63 9.90
N GLU A 349 -5.51 0.04 10.21
CA GLU A 349 -5.68 -0.89 11.34
C GLU A 349 -4.74 -2.10 11.24
N ASN A 350 -4.63 -2.69 10.06
CA ASN A 350 -3.83 -3.88 9.86
C ASN A 350 -2.32 -3.61 9.87
N VAL A 351 -1.89 -2.44 9.41
CA VAL A 351 -0.52 -1.97 9.61
C VAL A 351 -0.25 -1.80 11.12
N GLY A 352 -1.20 -1.22 11.88
CA GLY A 352 -1.12 -1.14 13.33
C GLY A 352 -0.93 -2.50 13.99
N ARG A 353 -1.76 -3.49 13.64
CA ARG A 353 -1.64 -4.87 14.13
C ARG A 353 -0.25 -5.48 13.90
N LEU A 354 0.34 -5.26 12.73
CA LEU A 354 1.67 -5.75 12.41
C LEU A 354 2.76 -5.04 13.23
N LEU A 355 2.68 -3.71 13.37
CA LEU A 355 3.63 -2.94 14.17
C LEU A 355 3.57 -3.34 15.66
N ASP A 356 2.36 -3.48 16.22
CA ASP A 356 2.14 -3.90 17.61
C ASP A 356 2.66 -5.32 17.86
N TYR A 357 2.45 -6.22 16.91
CA TYR A 357 3.02 -7.57 17.00
C TYR A 357 4.55 -7.55 17.01
N LEU A 358 5.19 -6.77 16.13
CA LEU A 358 6.65 -6.62 16.10
C LEU A 358 7.19 -6.01 17.40
N GLU A 359 6.46 -5.06 17.98
CA GLU A 359 6.80 -4.46 19.28
C GLU A 359 6.71 -5.49 20.41
N GLN A 360 5.61 -6.25 20.44
CA GLN A 360 5.37 -7.31 21.42
C GLN A 360 6.50 -8.36 21.44
N ILE A 361 7.03 -8.74 20.28
CA ILE A 361 8.12 -9.71 20.17
C ILE A 361 9.52 -9.09 20.25
N GLY A 362 9.61 -7.76 20.47
CA GLY A 362 10.88 -7.02 20.62
C GLY A 362 11.70 -6.88 19.33
N GLU A 363 11.06 -7.03 18.15
CA GLU A 363 11.75 -6.93 16.85
C GLU A 363 11.48 -5.60 16.11
N LEU A 364 10.56 -4.74 16.58
CA LEU A 364 10.17 -3.52 15.87
C LEU A 364 11.37 -2.58 15.61
N ASP A 365 12.23 -2.37 16.61
CA ASP A 365 13.39 -1.48 16.49
C ASP A 365 14.56 -2.11 15.71
N ASN A 366 14.52 -3.43 15.50
CA ASN A 366 15.46 -4.13 14.62
C ASN A 366 14.86 -4.42 13.23
N THR A 367 13.77 -3.77 12.87
CA THR A 367 13.09 -3.94 11.58
C THR A 367 13.06 -2.62 10.84
N ILE A 368 13.53 -2.63 9.59
CA ILE A 368 13.34 -1.54 8.64
C ILE A 368 11.92 -1.69 8.10
N ILE A 369 11.06 -0.73 8.40
CA ILE A 369 9.69 -0.67 7.87
C ILE A 369 9.67 0.38 6.75
N VAL A 370 9.27 -0.04 5.56
CA VAL A 370 9.03 0.84 4.41
C VAL A 370 7.55 0.76 4.07
N TYR A 371 6.88 1.90 4.03
CA TYR A 371 5.50 2.01 3.53
C TYR A 371 5.47 2.79 2.23
N THR A 372 4.78 2.25 1.23
CA THR A 372 4.56 2.92 -0.07
C THR A 372 3.25 2.45 -0.71
N SER A 373 2.89 3.05 -1.83
CA SER A 373 1.87 2.55 -2.76
C SER A 373 2.50 2.28 -4.12
N ASP A 374 1.90 1.41 -4.93
CA ASP A 374 2.39 1.15 -6.29
C ASP A 374 2.17 2.34 -7.24
N GLN A 375 1.22 3.24 -6.95
CA GLN A 375 1.03 4.55 -7.59
C GLN A 375 0.12 5.45 -6.76
N GLY A 376 -0.02 6.71 -7.20
CA GLY A 376 -1.06 7.60 -6.74
C GLY A 376 -2.42 7.29 -7.41
N PHE A 377 -3.42 8.15 -7.13
CA PHE A 377 -4.79 7.95 -7.58
C PHE A 377 -5.57 9.26 -7.57
N PHE A 378 -6.46 9.49 -8.54
CA PHE A 378 -7.35 10.65 -8.53
C PHE A 378 -8.48 10.44 -7.52
N LEU A 379 -8.66 11.37 -6.59
CA LEU A 379 -9.78 11.42 -5.65
C LEU A 379 -10.79 12.50 -6.03
N GLY A 380 -11.10 12.62 -7.33
CA GLY A 380 -12.06 13.59 -7.86
C GLY A 380 -11.44 14.81 -8.54
N GLU A 381 -10.11 14.99 -8.46
CA GLU A 381 -9.41 16.05 -9.19
C GLU A 381 -9.68 15.89 -10.68
N HIS A 382 -9.92 17.00 -11.37
CA HIS A 382 -10.32 17.03 -12.78
C HIS A 382 -11.61 16.28 -13.11
N GLY A 383 -12.45 15.97 -12.09
CA GLY A 383 -13.62 15.12 -12.26
C GLY A 383 -13.29 13.65 -12.48
N TRP A 384 -12.07 13.22 -12.18
CA TRP A 384 -11.58 11.87 -12.47
C TRP A 384 -11.50 10.96 -11.24
N PHE A 385 -11.50 9.68 -11.51
CA PHE A 385 -11.07 8.58 -10.66
C PHE A 385 -10.08 7.72 -11.43
N ASP A 386 -9.43 6.71 -10.80
CA ASP A 386 -8.41 5.88 -11.44
C ASP A 386 -7.04 6.60 -11.51
N LYS A 387 -6.15 6.19 -12.39
CA LYS A 387 -4.75 6.62 -12.54
C LYS A 387 -4.37 6.63 -14.02
N ARG A 388 -3.12 6.45 -14.40
CA ARG A 388 -2.53 6.24 -15.74
C ARG A 388 -1.90 7.46 -16.37
N PHE A 389 -2.25 8.68 -15.98
CA PHE A 389 -1.67 9.89 -16.54
C PHE A 389 -0.43 10.35 -15.78
N MET A 390 0.40 11.15 -16.45
CA MET A 390 1.59 11.80 -15.86
C MET A 390 1.18 13.06 -15.08
N TYR A 391 0.27 12.91 -14.12
CA TYR A 391 -0.17 13.95 -13.20
C TYR A 391 0.37 13.65 -11.80
N GLU A 392 0.50 14.69 -10.97
CA GLU A 392 0.93 14.56 -9.56
C GLU A 392 0.09 13.50 -8.83
N GLU A 393 -1.23 13.53 -9.01
CA GLU A 393 -2.17 12.64 -8.35
C GLU A 393 -1.94 11.17 -8.68
N CYS A 394 -1.40 10.88 -9.87
CA CYS A 394 -1.12 9.51 -10.31
C CYS A 394 0.30 9.05 -10.02
N GLN A 395 1.29 9.93 -10.20
CA GLN A 395 2.70 9.54 -10.12
C GLN A 395 3.27 9.71 -8.72
N ARG A 396 2.78 10.70 -7.96
CA ARG A 396 3.21 10.90 -6.58
C ARG A 396 2.64 9.82 -5.68
N THR A 397 3.53 9.13 -4.98
CA THR A 397 3.18 8.03 -4.07
C THR A 397 3.68 8.32 -2.66
N PRO A 398 3.02 7.84 -1.61
CA PRO A 398 3.57 7.93 -0.26
C PRO A 398 4.86 7.12 -0.16
N LEU A 399 5.83 7.62 0.60
CA LEU A 399 6.99 6.87 1.03
C LEU A 399 7.32 7.27 2.46
N MET A 400 7.29 6.30 3.36
CA MET A 400 7.69 6.48 4.76
C MET A 400 8.62 5.34 5.15
N ILE A 401 9.70 5.65 5.88
CA ILE A 401 10.68 4.65 6.31
C ILE A 401 10.94 4.82 7.81
N ARG A 402 10.72 3.75 8.58
CA ARG A 402 11.05 3.67 10.00
C ARG A 402 12.23 2.74 10.23
N TYR A 403 13.30 3.24 10.83
CA TYR A 403 14.40 2.45 11.36
C TYR A 403 15.17 3.28 12.40
N PRO A 404 14.85 3.21 13.69
CA PRO A 404 15.36 4.13 14.71
C PRO A 404 16.87 4.07 14.93
N LYS A 405 17.52 2.98 14.53
CA LYS A 405 18.99 2.87 14.59
C LYS A 405 19.73 3.77 13.59
N ALA A 406 19.07 4.21 12.51
CA ALA A 406 19.70 5.01 11.45
C ALA A 406 18.90 6.25 11.06
N ILE A 407 17.61 6.31 11.37
CA ILE A 407 16.71 7.39 10.97
C ILE A 407 16.20 8.12 12.21
N LYS A 408 16.42 9.43 12.26
CA LYS A 408 15.87 10.28 13.31
C LYS A 408 14.35 10.40 13.15
N ALA A 409 13.62 10.11 14.22
CA ALA A 409 12.16 10.22 14.27
C ALA A 409 11.65 11.61 13.86
N GLY A 410 10.53 11.65 13.15
CA GLY A 410 9.86 12.88 12.69
C GLY A 410 10.62 13.65 11.60
N THR A 411 11.54 13.00 10.90
CA THR A 411 12.28 13.64 9.79
C THR A 411 11.41 13.72 8.54
N VAL A 412 11.54 14.81 7.78
CA VAL A 412 10.90 14.99 6.48
C VAL A 412 11.98 15.20 5.42
N SER A 413 11.95 14.38 4.37
CA SER A 413 12.82 14.54 3.20
C SER A 413 12.06 15.19 2.05
N LYS A 414 12.64 16.22 1.46
CA LYS A 414 12.16 16.86 0.22
C LYS A 414 12.99 16.44 -1.00
N ALA A 415 13.91 15.50 -0.83
CA ALA A 415 14.66 14.94 -1.95
C ALA A 415 13.71 14.19 -2.89
N LEU A 416 13.96 14.31 -4.20
CA LEU A 416 13.26 13.54 -5.20
C LEU A 416 13.65 12.06 -5.05
N SER A 417 12.65 11.20 -4.94
CA SER A 417 12.78 9.75 -4.88
C SER A 417 11.93 9.11 -5.98
N MET A 418 12.36 7.98 -6.51
CA MET A 418 11.66 7.24 -7.55
C MET A 418 11.81 5.74 -7.32
#